data_c8b2fdba3c3e5ea885fd144798dc2f77
#
_entry.id   c8b2fdba3c3e5ea885fd144798dc2f77
#
_cell.length_a   1.000
_cell.length_b   1.000
_cell.length_c   1.000
_cell.angle_alpha   90.00
_cell.angle_beta   90.00
_cell.angle_gamma   90.00
#
_symmetry.space_group_name_H-M   'P 1'
#
loop_
_entity.id
_entity.type
_entity.pdbx_description
1 polymer ?
#
loop_
_entity_poly.entity_id
_entity_poly.type
_entity_poly.pdbx_seq_one_letter_code
_entity_poly.pdbx_strand_id
1 'polypeptide(L)'
;MKFDAALPLVQLKDVPAIAKAADEIGFDALWAQETQHDPFLPCALIAEHSSRMEFGTAIAVSFARSPANLAYTAWDLAAQSGGRFILGLGTQVKAHIERRFGMPWPESPVGKLREQILAIRAFWDCWQNGT
;
A
#
# COMPACT_ATOMS: atom_id res chain seq x y z
N MET A 1 -0.21 -19.12 -14.37
CA MET A 1 -1.26 -18.56 -13.51
C MET A 1 -0.63 -18.14 -12.20
N LYS A 2 -1.01 -16.96 -11.67
CA LYS A 2 -0.51 -16.48 -10.38
C LYS A 2 -1.52 -16.78 -9.27
N PHE A 3 -1.01 -17.13 -8.09
CA PHE A 3 -1.81 -17.33 -6.90
C PHE A 3 -1.40 -16.31 -5.84
N ASP A 4 -2.32 -15.46 -5.48
CA ASP A 4 -2.14 -14.42 -4.47
C ASP A 4 -2.95 -14.75 -3.23
N ALA A 5 -2.53 -14.23 -2.09
CA ALA A 5 -3.24 -14.34 -0.83
C ALA A 5 -3.50 -12.95 -0.25
N ALA A 6 -4.57 -12.84 0.54
CA ALA A 6 -4.82 -11.68 1.36
C ALA A 6 -4.20 -11.89 2.74
N LEU A 7 -3.55 -10.86 3.26
CA LEU A 7 -3.09 -10.88 4.65
C LEU A 7 -4.33 -10.93 5.56
N PRO A 8 -4.45 -11.93 6.44
CA PRO A 8 -5.59 -11.97 7.36
C PRO A 8 -5.56 -10.80 8.34
N LEU A 9 -6.69 -10.52 8.96
CA LEU A 9 -6.80 -9.48 9.98
C LEU A 9 -6.11 -9.96 11.26
N VAL A 10 -4.86 -9.57 11.43
CA VAL A 10 -4.00 -9.99 12.53
C VAL A 10 -3.25 -8.80 13.12
N GLN A 11 -2.61 -9.00 14.27
CA GLN A 11 -1.73 -8.00 14.85
C GLN A 11 -0.37 -7.98 14.13
N LEU A 12 0.33 -6.85 14.21
CA LEU A 12 1.64 -6.71 13.56
C LEU A 12 2.64 -7.81 13.97
N LYS A 13 2.60 -8.23 15.23
CA LYS A 13 3.49 -9.28 15.74
C LYS A 13 3.34 -10.63 15.02
N ASP A 14 2.19 -10.86 14.40
CA ASP A 14 1.89 -12.12 13.69
C ASP A 14 2.31 -12.09 12.22
N VAL A 15 2.53 -10.89 11.67
CA VAL A 15 2.85 -10.71 10.25
C VAL A 15 4.15 -11.37 9.82
N PRO A 16 5.26 -11.32 10.59
CA PRO A 16 6.50 -11.97 10.18
C PRO A 16 6.36 -13.46 9.86
N ALA A 17 5.69 -14.21 10.72
CA ALA A 17 5.48 -15.64 10.51
C ALA A 17 4.58 -15.93 9.30
N ILE A 18 3.54 -15.14 9.11
CA ILE A 18 2.64 -15.26 7.96
C ILE A 18 3.37 -14.96 6.66
N ALA A 19 4.15 -13.88 6.62
CA ALA A 19 4.93 -13.51 5.43
C ALA A 19 5.92 -14.60 5.04
N LYS A 20 6.66 -15.12 6.00
CA LYS A 20 7.60 -16.21 5.78
C LYS A 20 6.90 -17.46 5.24
N ALA A 21 5.79 -17.86 5.85
CA ALA A 21 5.02 -19.02 5.43
C ALA A 21 4.46 -18.85 4.01
N ALA A 22 3.89 -17.70 3.70
CA ALA A 22 3.34 -17.41 2.38
C ALA A 22 4.43 -17.45 1.30
N ASP A 23 5.60 -16.90 1.59
CA ASP A 23 6.74 -16.90 0.67
C ASP A 23 7.26 -18.33 0.43
N GLU A 24 7.38 -19.14 1.46
CA GLU A 24 7.83 -20.53 1.39
C GLU A 24 6.82 -21.45 0.68
N ILE A 25 5.53 -21.24 0.90
CA ILE A 25 4.45 -21.98 0.22
C ILE A 25 4.46 -21.71 -1.28
N GLY A 26 4.86 -20.50 -1.69
CA GLY A 26 4.99 -20.13 -3.08
C GLY A 26 3.88 -19.24 -3.62
N PHE A 27 3.18 -18.50 -2.76
CA PHE A 27 2.27 -17.46 -3.23
C PHE A 27 3.05 -16.43 -4.04
N ASP A 28 2.41 -15.91 -5.08
CA ASP A 28 3.03 -14.88 -5.93
C ASP A 28 2.97 -13.50 -5.29
N ALA A 29 1.90 -13.19 -4.56
CA ALA A 29 1.77 -11.93 -3.85
C ALA A 29 0.95 -12.08 -2.57
N LEU A 30 1.22 -11.17 -1.62
CA LEU A 30 0.48 -11.02 -0.36
C LEU A 30 -0.06 -9.60 -0.27
N TRP A 31 -1.37 -9.44 -0.09
CA TRP A 31 -2.03 -8.15 -0.13
C TRP A 31 -2.54 -7.73 1.25
N ALA A 32 -2.12 -6.54 1.70
CA ALA A 32 -2.60 -5.92 2.93
C ALA A 32 -3.78 -4.98 2.63
N GLN A 33 -4.79 -5.03 3.50
CA GLN A 33 -6.01 -4.22 3.36
C GLN A 33 -6.08 -3.18 4.45
N GLU A 34 -6.66 -2.03 4.13
CA GLU A 34 -6.94 -0.99 5.11
C GLU A 34 -8.39 -1.12 5.60
N THR A 35 -8.58 -1.83 6.69
CA THR A 35 -9.88 -2.01 7.34
C THR A 35 -9.84 -1.49 8.78
N GLN A 36 -9.35 -2.28 9.72
CA GLN A 36 -9.19 -1.89 11.12
C GLN A 36 -7.77 -1.41 11.44
N HIS A 37 -6.81 -1.70 10.57
CA HIS A 37 -5.38 -1.41 10.78
C HIS A 37 -4.80 -0.67 9.59
N ASP A 38 -3.65 -0.03 9.83
CA ASP A 38 -2.87 0.58 8.76
C ASP A 38 -2.38 -0.49 7.78
N PRO A 39 -2.48 -0.29 6.46
CA PRO A 39 -2.05 -1.28 5.48
C PRO A 39 -0.54 -1.28 5.22
N PHE A 40 0.17 -0.19 5.53
CA PHE A 40 1.60 -0.05 5.23
C PHE A 40 2.51 -0.66 6.28
N LEU A 41 2.14 -0.59 7.56
CA LEU A 41 2.94 -1.18 8.63
C LEU A 41 3.17 -2.67 8.42
N PRO A 42 2.14 -3.48 8.12
CA PRO A 42 2.40 -4.88 7.81
C PRO A 42 3.26 -5.07 6.55
N CYS A 43 3.18 -4.18 5.57
CA CYS A 43 4.02 -4.25 4.37
C CYS A 43 5.51 -4.13 4.69
N ALA A 44 5.90 -3.31 5.65
CA ALA A 44 7.28 -3.22 6.10
C ALA A 44 7.78 -4.56 6.66
N LEU A 45 6.95 -5.24 7.45
CA LEU A 45 7.27 -6.55 8.00
C LEU A 45 7.30 -7.64 6.92
N ILE A 46 6.38 -7.58 5.96
CA ILE A 46 6.38 -8.51 4.83
C ILE A 46 7.66 -8.36 4.01
N ALA A 47 8.09 -7.11 3.74
CA ALA A 47 9.33 -6.84 3.02
C ALA A 47 10.54 -7.46 3.71
N GLU A 48 10.62 -7.34 5.05
CA GLU A 48 11.72 -7.84 5.86
C GLU A 48 11.75 -9.37 5.96
N HIS A 49 10.58 -10.02 5.99
CA HIS A 49 10.44 -11.45 6.27
C HIS A 49 10.06 -12.29 5.05
N SER A 50 10.23 -11.75 3.86
CA SER A 50 10.07 -12.47 2.59
C SER A 50 11.23 -12.13 1.65
N SER A 51 11.45 -12.96 0.64
CA SER A 51 12.58 -12.74 -0.28
C SER A 51 12.18 -12.67 -1.75
N ARG A 52 11.12 -13.35 -2.13
CA ARG A 52 10.71 -13.52 -3.52
C ARG A 52 9.35 -12.91 -3.83
N MET A 53 8.41 -13.09 -2.92
CA MET A 53 7.00 -12.77 -3.10
C MET A 53 6.79 -11.25 -3.27
N GLU A 54 5.97 -10.86 -4.23
CA GLU A 54 5.46 -9.49 -4.31
C GLU A 54 4.47 -9.23 -3.17
N PHE A 55 4.30 -8.00 -2.81
CA PHE A 55 3.34 -7.61 -1.78
C PHE A 55 2.90 -6.16 -2.00
N GLY A 56 1.78 -5.81 -1.41
CA GLY A 56 1.28 -4.46 -1.56
C GLY A 56 0.01 -4.21 -0.79
N THR A 57 -0.60 -3.07 -1.08
CA THR A 57 -1.87 -2.68 -0.50
C THR A 57 -3.01 -2.95 -1.48
N ALA A 58 -4.07 -3.57 -1.00
CA ALA A 58 -5.28 -3.79 -1.76
C ALA A 58 -6.51 -3.53 -0.87
N ILE A 59 -6.79 -2.31 -0.66
CA ILE A 59 -6.19 -1.05 -1.08
C ILE A 59 -5.80 -0.21 0.13
N ALA A 60 -4.91 0.77 -0.07
CA ALA A 60 -4.73 1.86 0.88
C ALA A 60 -5.67 3.02 0.51
N VAL A 61 -6.25 3.66 1.51
CA VAL A 61 -7.22 4.75 1.31
C VAL A 61 -6.47 6.02 0.90
N SER A 62 -6.63 6.40 -0.38
CA SER A 62 -5.89 7.52 -0.97
C SER A 62 -6.31 8.86 -0.37
N PHE A 63 -7.62 9.07 -0.19
CA PHE A 63 -8.15 10.38 0.25
C PHE A 63 -7.89 10.69 1.73
N ALA A 64 -7.42 9.73 2.49
CA ALA A 64 -6.99 9.92 3.87
C ALA A 64 -5.54 10.41 3.98
N ARG A 65 -4.80 10.46 2.88
CA ARG A 65 -3.36 10.75 2.86
C ARG A 65 -3.00 11.77 1.80
N SER A 66 -1.89 12.50 2.02
CA SER A 66 -1.34 13.35 0.98
C SER A 66 -0.58 12.53 -0.07
N PRO A 67 -0.47 13.01 -1.31
CA PRO A 67 0.36 12.35 -2.32
C PRO A 67 1.82 12.19 -1.89
N ALA A 68 2.37 13.19 -1.20
CA ALA A 68 3.75 13.13 -0.70
C ALA A 68 3.94 11.99 0.30
N ASN A 69 3.01 11.83 1.25
CA ASN A 69 3.06 10.73 2.22
C ASN A 69 3.03 9.36 1.54
N LEU A 70 2.13 9.20 0.58
CA LEU A 70 2.03 7.96 -0.19
C LEU A 70 3.31 7.70 -0.99
N ALA A 71 3.87 8.76 -1.58
CA ALA A 71 5.11 8.66 -2.36
C ALA A 71 6.29 8.21 -1.50
N TYR A 72 6.48 8.81 -0.31
CA TYR A 72 7.55 8.41 0.62
C TYR A 72 7.43 6.95 1.03
N THR A 73 6.25 6.57 1.50
CA THR A 73 6.01 5.22 2.00
C THR A 73 6.26 4.17 0.93
N ALA A 74 5.71 4.38 -0.26
CA ALA A 74 5.89 3.44 -1.36
C ALA A 74 7.34 3.37 -1.84
N TRP A 75 8.04 4.51 -1.89
CA TRP A 75 9.45 4.57 -2.25
C TRP A 75 10.32 3.77 -1.31
N ASP A 76 10.13 3.95 0.00
CA ASP A 76 10.91 3.25 1.00
C ASP A 76 10.64 1.74 1.00
N LEU A 77 9.36 1.35 0.86
CA LEU A 77 8.99 -0.07 0.77
C LEU A 77 9.52 -0.74 -0.49
N ALA A 78 9.52 -0.03 -1.62
CA ALA A 78 10.11 -0.52 -2.86
C ALA A 78 11.63 -0.71 -2.71
N ALA A 79 12.31 0.26 -2.12
CA ALA A 79 13.75 0.19 -1.90
C ALA A 79 14.13 -0.96 -0.95
N GLN A 80 13.43 -1.09 0.17
CA GLN A 80 13.68 -2.15 1.16
C GLN A 80 13.48 -3.54 0.57
N SER A 81 12.51 -3.70 -0.31
CA SER A 81 12.11 -5.00 -0.87
C SER A 81 12.77 -5.35 -2.21
N GLY A 82 13.64 -4.50 -2.73
CA GLY A 82 14.22 -4.72 -4.05
C GLY A 82 13.18 -4.65 -5.19
N GLY A 83 12.20 -3.77 -5.05
CA GLY A 83 11.20 -3.52 -6.08
C GLY A 83 9.97 -4.45 -6.06
N ARG A 84 9.75 -5.19 -4.97
CA ARG A 84 8.63 -6.13 -4.85
C ARG A 84 7.32 -5.49 -4.36
N PHE A 85 7.35 -4.23 -3.91
CA PHE A 85 6.18 -3.53 -3.39
C PHE A 85 5.29 -2.98 -4.50
N ILE A 86 3.97 -3.15 -4.34
CA ILE A 86 2.95 -2.61 -5.24
C ILE A 86 2.00 -1.73 -4.44
N LEU A 87 1.89 -0.46 -4.85
CA LEU A 87 0.98 0.49 -4.22
C LEU A 87 -0.41 0.40 -4.85
N GLY A 88 -1.35 -0.21 -4.14
CA GLY A 88 -2.76 -0.23 -4.52
C GLY A 88 -3.54 0.84 -3.79
N LEU A 89 -4.22 1.70 -4.53
CA LEU A 89 -4.97 2.84 -4.00
C LEU A 89 -6.46 2.73 -4.31
N GLY A 90 -7.28 3.24 -3.39
CA GLY A 90 -8.71 3.35 -3.58
C GLY A 90 -9.27 4.60 -2.92
N THR A 91 -10.48 4.99 -3.34
CA THR A 91 -11.12 6.21 -2.86
C THR A 91 -11.80 6.03 -1.51
N GLN A 92 -12.20 4.82 -1.17
CA GLN A 92 -13.13 4.53 -0.10
C GLN A 92 -14.49 5.22 -0.38
N VAL A 93 -15.43 5.17 0.54
CA VAL A 93 -16.75 5.80 0.41
C VAL A 93 -16.81 7.08 1.25
N LYS A 94 -17.69 8.00 0.83
CA LYS A 94 -17.83 9.32 1.45
C LYS A 94 -17.92 9.27 2.99
N ALA A 95 -18.77 8.39 3.51
CA ALA A 95 -18.98 8.30 4.96
C ALA A 95 -17.69 7.97 5.73
N HIS A 96 -16.85 7.09 5.20
CA HIS A 96 -15.57 6.76 5.81
C HIS A 96 -14.56 7.90 5.71
N ILE A 97 -14.50 8.56 4.55
CA ILE A 97 -13.57 9.69 4.37
C ILE A 97 -13.91 10.83 5.32
N GLU A 98 -15.18 11.19 5.44
CA GLU A 98 -15.58 12.31 6.28
C GLU A 98 -15.58 11.96 7.78
N ARG A 99 -16.18 10.83 8.17
CA ARG A 99 -16.41 10.51 9.59
C ARG A 99 -15.24 9.78 10.24
N ARG A 100 -14.58 8.89 9.50
CA ARG A 100 -13.48 8.10 10.04
C ARG A 100 -12.14 8.80 9.89
N PHE A 101 -11.89 9.43 8.74
CA PHE A 101 -10.61 10.08 8.44
C PHE A 101 -10.65 11.60 8.61
N GLY A 102 -11.82 12.20 8.77
CA GLY A 102 -11.95 13.64 8.99
C GLY A 102 -11.54 14.48 7.78
N MET A 103 -11.63 13.93 6.58
CA MET A 103 -11.23 14.58 5.35
C MET A 103 -12.45 14.95 4.50
N PRO A 104 -12.37 16.03 3.70
CA PRO A 104 -13.47 16.39 2.83
C PRO A 104 -13.61 15.38 1.68
N TRP A 105 -14.86 15.08 1.34
CA TRP A 105 -15.14 14.29 0.15
C TRP A 105 -15.03 15.16 -1.08
N PRO A 106 -14.26 14.78 -2.12
CA PRO A 106 -14.08 15.59 -3.31
C PRO A 106 -15.33 15.61 -4.20
N GLU A 107 -15.51 16.68 -4.96
CA GLU A 107 -16.58 16.77 -5.97
C GLU A 107 -16.43 15.71 -7.06
N SER A 108 -15.18 15.46 -7.48
CA SER A 108 -14.85 14.43 -8.46
C SER A 108 -13.87 13.42 -7.86
N PRO A 109 -14.35 12.30 -7.30
CA PRO A 109 -13.47 11.28 -6.74
C PRO A 109 -12.48 10.70 -7.75
N VAL A 110 -12.93 10.45 -8.98
CA VAL A 110 -12.06 9.95 -10.06
C VAL A 110 -11.00 10.98 -10.43
N GLY A 111 -11.41 12.25 -10.55
CA GLY A 111 -10.47 13.35 -10.84
C GLY A 111 -9.41 13.50 -9.76
N LYS A 112 -9.82 13.48 -8.49
CA LYS A 112 -8.88 13.59 -7.37
C LYS A 112 -7.92 12.40 -7.31
N LEU A 113 -8.42 11.17 -7.48
CA LEU A 113 -7.56 10.00 -7.49
C LEU A 113 -6.54 10.06 -8.62
N ARG A 114 -6.97 10.49 -9.80
CA ARG A 114 -6.07 10.70 -10.93
C ARG A 114 -4.97 11.71 -10.61
N GLU A 115 -5.33 12.84 -10.02
CA GLU A 115 -4.36 13.88 -9.61
C GLU A 115 -3.38 13.35 -8.57
N GLN A 116 -3.84 12.59 -7.58
CA GLN A 116 -2.96 11.99 -6.58
C GLN A 116 -1.96 11.02 -7.20
N ILE A 117 -2.40 10.18 -8.12
CA ILE A 117 -1.51 9.25 -8.82
C ILE A 117 -0.46 10.00 -9.65
N LEU A 118 -0.87 11.05 -10.36
CA LEU A 118 0.06 11.87 -11.15
C LEU A 118 1.07 12.59 -10.25
N ALA A 119 0.63 13.11 -9.10
CA ALA A 119 1.51 13.75 -8.14
C ALA A 119 2.53 12.76 -7.55
N ILE A 120 2.09 11.56 -7.17
CA ILE A 120 2.98 10.51 -6.66
C ILE A 120 4.06 10.17 -7.71
N ARG A 121 3.65 9.97 -8.95
CA ARG A 121 4.58 9.68 -10.05
C ARG A 121 5.55 10.83 -10.28
N ALA A 122 5.10 12.07 -10.15
CA ALA A 122 5.98 13.24 -10.29
C ALA A 122 7.04 13.30 -9.18
N PHE A 123 6.67 12.96 -7.93
CA PHE A 123 7.64 12.83 -6.84
C PHE A 123 8.69 11.77 -7.16
N TRP A 124 8.26 10.59 -7.58
CA TRP A 124 9.18 9.50 -7.90
C TRP A 124 10.09 9.84 -9.07
N ASP A 125 9.56 10.48 -10.10
CA ASP A 125 10.36 10.91 -11.25
C ASP A 125 11.42 11.94 -10.83
N CYS A 126 11.05 12.90 -10.00
CA CYS A 126 11.97 13.88 -9.44
C CYS A 126 13.08 13.21 -8.62
N TRP A 127 12.73 12.28 -7.73
CA TRP A 127 13.72 11.58 -6.90
C TRP A 127 14.65 10.68 -7.72
N GLN A 128 14.10 10.04 -8.74
CA GLN A 128 14.87 9.16 -9.62
C GLN A 128 15.79 9.92 -10.57
N ASN A 129 15.33 11.00 -11.14
CA ASN A 129 15.98 11.71 -12.26
C ASN A 129 16.49 13.10 -11.88
N GLY A 130 16.20 13.61 -10.70
CA GLY A 130 16.66 14.92 -10.23
C GLY A 130 15.96 16.11 -10.89
N THR A 131 14.76 15.90 -11.36
CA THR A 131 13.94 16.97 -11.96
C THR A 131 12.76 17.32 -11.05
#